data_2c30d5ff3257caa653ddecb4e7013129
#
_entry.id   2c30d5ff3257caa653ddecb4e7013129
#
_cell.length_a   1.000
_cell.length_b   1.000
_cell.length_c   1.000
_cell.angle_alpha   90.00
_cell.angle_beta   90.00
_cell.angle_gamma   90.00
#
_symmetry.space_group_name_H-M   'P 1'
#
loop_
_entity.id
_entity.type
_entity.pdbx_description
1 polymer ?
#
loop_
_entity_poly.entity_id
_entity_poly.type
_entity_poly.pdbx_seq_one_letter_code
_entity_poly.pdbx_strand_id
1 'polypeptide(L)'
;MINTAKDPNELPRVREHALRVAIRLDASKTPEAIQAMAKDQNSSIRKSAAFGSRYVREKAVVPILIGMIADDERFVALSAVQSLWILTLHETEFHDWDASTKADRQEWMAEWTEWWNGEKETFQIPEPRRRSPKIQG
;
A
#
# COMPACT_ATOMS: atom_id res chain seq x y z
N MET A 1 10.09 -9.75 14.18
CA MET A 1 9.02 -8.83 13.74
C MET A 1 8.51 -9.18 12.35
N ILE A 2 9.36 -9.17 11.35
CA ILE A 2 8.96 -9.47 9.96
C ILE A 2 8.42 -10.89 9.83
N ASN A 3 9.06 -11.87 10.43
CA ASN A 3 8.59 -13.26 10.39
C ASN A 3 7.23 -13.43 11.06
N THR A 4 6.99 -12.70 12.15
CA THR A 4 5.68 -12.70 12.83
C THR A 4 4.60 -12.12 11.93
N ALA A 5 4.89 -11.02 11.26
CA ALA A 5 3.94 -10.38 10.34
C ALA A 5 3.56 -11.32 9.17
N LYS A 6 4.50 -12.12 8.69
CA LYS A 6 4.31 -13.05 7.57
C LYS A 6 3.63 -14.36 7.98
N ASP A 7 3.61 -14.70 9.26
CA ASP A 7 3.17 -16.03 9.73
C ASP A 7 1.64 -16.16 9.65
N PRO A 8 1.11 -16.99 8.74
CA PRO A 8 -0.35 -17.16 8.62
C PRO A 8 -0.98 -17.87 9.82
N ASN A 9 -0.20 -18.49 10.69
CA ASN A 9 -0.69 -19.14 11.88
C ASN A 9 -0.77 -18.20 13.09
N GLU A 10 -0.21 -17.00 12.97
CA GLU A 10 -0.26 -16.00 14.03
C GLU A 10 -1.60 -15.27 13.99
N LEU A 11 -2.02 -14.74 15.14
CA LEU A 11 -3.27 -13.97 15.23
C LEU A 11 -3.18 -12.69 14.39
N PRO A 12 -4.26 -12.33 13.69
CA PRO A 12 -4.25 -11.13 12.82
C PRO A 12 -3.76 -9.88 13.54
N ARG A 13 -4.22 -9.62 14.77
CA ARG A 13 -3.80 -8.44 15.53
C ARG A 13 -2.30 -8.42 15.83
N VAL A 14 -1.74 -9.60 16.11
CA VAL A 14 -0.31 -9.75 16.35
C VAL A 14 0.47 -9.47 15.08
N ARG A 15 0.01 -9.99 13.95
CA ARG A 15 0.63 -9.77 12.64
C ARG A 15 0.60 -8.30 12.24
N GLU A 16 -0.55 -7.65 12.42
CA GLU A 16 -0.72 -6.23 12.12
C GLU A 16 0.19 -5.36 12.97
N HIS A 17 0.26 -5.66 14.25
CA HIS A 17 1.14 -4.96 15.17
C HIS A 17 2.62 -5.16 14.80
N ALA A 18 3.00 -6.40 14.48
CA ALA A 18 4.36 -6.72 14.06
C ALA A 18 4.77 -5.93 12.82
N LEU A 19 3.87 -5.78 11.84
CA LEU A 19 4.15 -4.97 10.66
C LEU A 19 4.38 -3.50 11.03
N ARG A 20 3.50 -2.93 11.87
CA ARG A 20 3.67 -1.53 12.28
C ARG A 20 4.99 -1.28 12.98
N VAL A 21 5.38 -2.20 13.86
CA VAL A 21 6.66 -2.08 14.58
C VAL A 21 7.84 -2.24 13.60
N ALA A 22 7.76 -3.20 12.69
CA ALA A 22 8.81 -3.41 11.68
C ALA A 22 9.00 -2.17 10.81
N ILE A 23 7.92 -1.53 10.39
CA ILE A 23 7.99 -0.29 9.60
C ILE A 23 8.69 0.82 10.40
N ARG A 24 8.40 0.95 11.69
CA ARG A 24 9.06 1.95 12.54
C ARG A 24 10.55 1.68 12.73
N LEU A 25 10.91 0.41 12.85
CA LEU A 25 12.31 0.03 13.10
C LEU A 25 13.17 0.16 11.84
N ASP A 26 12.68 -0.36 10.71
CA ASP A 26 13.37 -0.26 9.43
C ASP A 26 12.38 -0.55 8.30
N ALA A 27 11.79 0.50 7.78
CA ALA A 27 10.79 0.39 6.72
C ALA A 27 11.35 -0.29 5.46
N SER A 28 12.64 -0.11 5.18
CA SER A 28 13.27 -0.66 3.97
C SER A 28 13.27 -2.19 3.93
N LYS A 29 13.10 -2.84 5.07
CA LYS A 29 13.08 -4.30 5.18
C LYS A 29 11.69 -4.90 5.12
N THR A 30 10.66 -4.07 4.98
CA THR A 30 9.26 -4.54 5.06
C THR A 30 8.58 -4.92 3.75
N PRO A 31 9.06 -4.55 2.53
CA PRO A 31 8.33 -4.86 1.31
C PRO A 31 7.99 -6.33 1.11
N GLU A 32 8.87 -7.24 1.49
CA GLU A 32 8.61 -8.69 1.37
C GLU A 32 7.44 -9.12 2.26
N ALA A 33 7.42 -8.64 3.51
CA ALA A 33 6.32 -8.94 4.44
C ALA A 33 5.00 -8.35 3.92
N ILE A 34 5.03 -7.13 3.40
CA ILE A 34 3.87 -6.47 2.82
C ILE A 34 3.34 -7.28 1.63
N GLN A 35 4.23 -7.78 0.77
CA GLN A 35 3.82 -8.59 -0.36
C GLN A 35 3.12 -9.88 0.08
N ALA A 36 3.64 -10.55 1.10
CA ALA A 36 3.02 -11.75 1.64
C ALA A 36 1.64 -11.45 2.25
N MET A 37 1.55 -10.37 3.03
CA MET A 37 0.29 -9.96 3.67
C MET A 37 -0.75 -9.49 2.66
N ALA A 38 -0.32 -8.89 1.55
CA ALA A 38 -1.21 -8.43 0.50
C ALA A 38 -1.99 -9.58 -0.18
N LYS A 39 -1.48 -10.79 -0.06
CA LYS A 39 -2.10 -12.00 -0.63
C LYS A 39 -2.79 -12.87 0.41
N ASP A 40 -2.89 -12.40 1.63
CA ASP A 40 -3.50 -13.17 2.72
C ASP A 40 -5.00 -13.36 2.48
N GLN A 41 -5.54 -14.48 2.95
CA GLN A 41 -6.98 -14.76 2.83
C GLN A 41 -7.81 -13.81 3.69
N ASN A 42 -7.25 -13.32 4.79
CA ASN A 42 -7.93 -12.41 5.69
C ASN A 42 -7.84 -10.98 5.15
N SER A 43 -8.99 -10.37 4.86
CA SER A 43 -9.06 -9.02 4.30
C SER A 43 -8.49 -7.97 5.25
N SER A 44 -8.59 -8.17 6.56
CA SER A 44 -7.99 -7.26 7.56
C SER A 44 -6.47 -7.22 7.42
N ILE A 45 -5.86 -8.37 7.17
CA ILE A 45 -4.41 -8.47 6.92
C ILE A 45 -4.05 -7.77 5.61
N ARG A 46 -4.82 -7.99 4.54
CA ARG A 46 -4.59 -7.31 3.27
C ARG A 46 -4.71 -5.80 3.42
N LYS A 47 -5.72 -5.34 4.16
CA LYS A 47 -5.90 -3.90 4.43
C LYS A 47 -4.70 -3.33 5.18
N SER A 48 -4.18 -4.04 6.17
CA SER A 48 -3.00 -3.61 6.93
C SER A 48 -1.78 -3.46 6.02
N ALA A 49 -1.61 -4.37 5.07
CA ALA A 49 -0.54 -4.26 4.07
C ALA A 49 -0.72 -3.01 3.20
N ALA A 50 -1.93 -2.79 2.68
CA ALA A 50 -2.23 -1.64 1.83
C ALA A 50 -2.04 -0.32 2.58
N PHE A 51 -2.56 -0.24 3.81
CA PHE A 51 -2.46 0.97 4.62
C PHE A 51 -1.02 1.23 5.08
N GLY A 52 -0.34 0.19 5.59
CA GLY A 52 1.02 0.31 6.09
C GLY A 52 2.03 0.73 5.02
N SER A 53 1.78 0.35 3.78
CA SER A 53 2.66 0.67 2.65
C SER A 53 2.89 2.17 2.48
N ARG A 54 1.94 3.01 2.88
CA ARG A 54 2.09 4.48 2.75
C ARG A 54 3.23 5.04 3.59
N TYR A 55 3.68 4.29 4.58
CA TYR A 55 4.81 4.66 5.43
C TYR A 55 6.12 4.04 4.97
N VAL A 56 6.08 3.26 3.91
CA VAL A 56 7.27 2.58 3.36
C VAL A 56 7.63 3.26 2.04
N ARG A 57 8.71 4.02 2.06
CA ARG A 57 9.12 4.82 0.91
C ARG A 57 10.10 4.06 0.02
N GLU A 58 9.68 2.86 -0.33
CA GLU A 58 10.43 1.97 -1.21
C GLU A 58 9.62 1.73 -2.49
N LYS A 59 10.25 1.87 -3.64
CA LYS A 59 9.59 1.63 -4.93
C LYS A 59 8.96 0.25 -5.02
N ALA A 60 9.51 -0.73 -4.31
CA ALA A 60 9.02 -2.10 -4.33
C ALA A 60 7.57 -2.24 -3.89
N VAL A 61 7.06 -1.31 -3.05
CA VAL A 61 5.66 -1.40 -2.60
C VAL A 61 4.67 -0.88 -3.65
N VAL A 62 5.12 -0.08 -4.62
CA VAL A 62 4.23 0.48 -5.64
C VAL A 62 3.54 -0.61 -6.46
N PRO A 63 4.25 -1.58 -7.07
CA PRO A 63 3.56 -2.64 -7.80
C PRO A 63 2.70 -3.54 -6.91
N ILE A 64 3.06 -3.71 -5.63
CA ILE A 64 2.24 -4.46 -4.68
C ILE A 64 0.89 -3.76 -4.51
N LEU A 65 0.90 -2.45 -4.27
CA LEU A 65 -0.31 -1.66 -4.12
C LEU A 65 -1.15 -1.65 -5.39
N ILE A 66 -0.52 -1.55 -6.55
CA ILE A 66 -1.24 -1.59 -7.82
C ILE A 66 -2.02 -2.90 -7.94
N GLY A 67 -1.41 -4.02 -7.56
CA GLY A 67 -2.09 -5.32 -7.55
C GLY A 67 -3.29 -5.39 -6.60
N MET A 68 -3.34 -4.52 -5.61
CA MET A 68 -4.42 -4.49 -4.63
C MET A 68 -5.61 -3.60 -5.03
N ILE A 69 -5.49 -2.82 -6.10
CA ILE A 69 -6.58 -1.96 -6.58
C ILE A 69 -7.81 -2.79 -6.98
N ALA A 70 -7.58 -3.98 -7.49
CA ALA A 70 -8.65 -4.89 -7.92
C ALA A 70 -9.13 -5.83 -6.81
N ASP A 71 -8.77 -5.58 -5.56
CA ASP A 71 -9.19 -6.42 -4.43
C ASP A 71 -10.71 -6.49 -4.34
N ASP A 72 -11.22 -7.66 -3.97
CA ASP A 72 -12.66 -7.89 -3.84
C ASP A 72 -13.25 -7.15 -2.64
N GLU A 73 -12.43 -6.72 -1.70
CA GLU A 73 -12.88 -5.96 -0.54
C GLU A 73 -12.64 -4.47 -0.76
N ARG A 74 -13.71 -3.71 -0.70
CA ARG A 74 -13.70 -2.26 -0.93
C ARG A 74 -12.63 -1.55 -0.10
N PHE A 75 -12.53 -1.88 1.20
CA PHE A 75 -11.60 -1.19 2.09
C PHE A 75 -10.13 -1.46 1.73
N VAL A 76 -9.84 -2.64 1.24
CA VAL A 76 -8.50 -2.98 0.78
C VAL A 76 -8.15 -2.17 -0.46
N ALA A 77 -9.03 -2.18 -1.45
CA ALA A 77 -8.82 -1.45 -2.71
C ALA A 77 -8.65 0.05 -2.47
N LEU A 78 -9.53 0.65 -1.65
CA LEU A 78 -9.44 2.09 -1.34
C LEU A 78 -8.15 2.44 -0.59
N SER A 79 -7.75 1.61 0.38
CA SER A 79 -6.49 1.84 1.09
C SER A 79 -5.29 1.78 0.15
N ALA A 80 -5.32 0.87 -0.82
CA ALA A 80 -4.24 0.75 -1.81
C ALA A 80 -4.14 2.00 -2.68
N VAL A 81 -5.27 2.49 -3.19
CA VAL A 81 -5.29 3.71 -4.02
C VAL A 81 -4.80 4.92 -3.22
N GLN A 82 -5.28 5.07 -1.99
CA GLN A 82 -4.84 6.18 -1.13
C GLN A 82 -3.34 6.13 -0.85
N SER A 83 -2.82 4.94 -0.57
CA SER A 83 -1.39 4.77 -0.35
C SER A 83 -0.59 5.10 -1.62
N LEU A 84 -1.09 4.71 -2.79
CA LEU A 84 -0.47 5.05 -4.06
C LEU A 84 -0.42 6.56 -4.28
N TRP A 85 -1.53 7.27 -4.02
CA TRP A 85 -1.56 8.74 -4.13
C TRP A 85 -0.52 9.40 -3.21
N ILE A 86 -0.44 8.91 -1.98
CA ILE A 86 0.51 9.45 -0.98
C ILE A 86 1.96 9.21 -1.42
N LEU A 87 2.26 8.01 -1.91
CA LEU A 87 3.64 7.64 -2.26
C LEU A 87 4.10 8.23 -3.59
N THR A 88 3.19 8.38 -4.55
CA THR A 88 3.57 8.78 -5.90
C THR A 88 3.21 10.21 -6.24
N LEU A 89 2.29 10.82 -5.51
CA LEU A 89 1.67 12.11 -5.82
C LEU A 89 1.01 12.13 -7.21
N HIS A 90 0.82 10.95 -7.81
CA HIS A 90 0.11 10.79 -9.06
C HIS A 90 -1.37 10.56 -8.75
N GLU A 91 -2.13 11.64 -8.70
CA GLU A 91 -3.56 11.56 -8.41
C GLU A 91 -4.30 11.13 -9.67
N THR A 92 -5.11 10.10 -9.52
CA THR A 92 -6.01 9.62 -10.56
C THR A 92 -7.44 10.11 -10.29
N GLU A 93 -8.32 9.94 -11.26
CA GLU A 93 -9.73 10.22 -11.05
C GLU A 93 -10.28 9.33 -9.95
N PHE A 94 -11.24 9.88 -9.21
CA PHE A 94 -11.99 9.08 -8.24
C PHE A 94 -12.86 8.07 -8.99
N HIS A 95 -12.72 6.82 -8.60
CA HIS A 95 -13.54 5.73 -9.13
C HIS A 95 -14.44 5.21 -8.02
N ASP A 96 -15.75 5.16 -8.31
CA ASP A 96 -16.71 4.61 -7.34
C ASP A 96 -16.63 3.08 -7.34
N TRP A 97 -16.00 2.55 -6.31
CA TRP A 97 -15.82 1.10 -6.17
C TRP A 97 -17.17 0.36 -6.16
N ASP A 98 -18.16 0.91 -5.45
CA ASP A 98 -19.48 0.26 -5.30
C ASP A 98 -20.23 0.17 -6.62
N ALA A 99 -20.02 1.11 -7.53
CA ALA A 99 -20.63 1.12 -8.85
C ALA A 99 -19.80 0.38 -9.90
N SER A 100 -18.62 -0.14 -9.52
CA SER A 100 -17.69 -0.75 -10.47
C SER A 100 -17.95 -2.24 -10.65
N THR A 101 -17.57 -2.73 -11.83
CA THR A 101 -17.48 -4.16 -12.10
C THR A 101 -16.05 -4.63 -11.87
N LYS A 102 -15.87 -5.95 -11.85
CA LYS A 102 -14.52 -6.52 -11.77
C LYS A 102 -13.66 -6.08 -12.96
N ALA A 103 -14.26 -5.99 -14.15
CA ALA A 103 -13.58 -5.54 -15.35
C ALA A 103 -13.11 -4.08 -15.21
N ASP A 104 -13.94 -3.21 -14.63
CA ASP A 104 -13.56 -1.81 -14.38
C ASP A 104 -12.34 -1.73 -13.47
N ARG A 105 -12.31 -2.52 -12.42
CA ARG A 105 -11.20 -2.53 -11.47
C ARG A 105 -9.91 -3.06 -12.09
N GLN A 106 -10.01 -4.04 -12.97
CA GLN A 106 -8.87 -4.53 -13.74
C GLN A 106 -8.32 -3.43 -14.67
N GLU A 107 -9.19 -2.64 -15.25
CA GLU A 107 -8.80 -1.51 -16.09
C GLU A 107 -8.07 -0.44 -15.30
N TRP A 108 -8.55 -0.09 -14.10
CA TRP A 108 -7.85 0.86 -13.23
C TRP A 108 -6.46 0.36 -12.86
N MET A 109 -6.34 -0.91 -12.57
CA MET A 109 -5.07 -1.53 -12.27
C MET A 109 -4.13 -1.47 -13.48
N ALA A 110 -4.65 -1.70 -14.68
CA ALA A 110 -3.88 -1.62 -15.92
C ALA A 110 -3.37 -0.20 -16.17
N GLU A 111 -4.20 0.81 -15.92
CA GLU A 111 -3.80 2.23 -16.07
C GLU A 111 -2.65 2.59 -15.14
N TRP A 112 -2.73 2.16 -13.87
CA TRP A 112 -1.65 2.37 -12.92
C TRP A 112 -0.37 1.64 -13.32
N THR A 113 -0.51 0.41 -13.81
CA THR A 113 0.63 -0.39 -14.26
C THR A 113 1.34 0.28 -15.44
N GLU A 114 0.58 0.80 -16.40
CA GLU A 114 1.14 1.52 -17.54
C GLU A 114 1.90 2.76 -17.10
N TRP A 115 1.28 3.56 -16.22
CA TRP A 115 1.93 4.75 -15.69
C TRP A 115 3.24 4.37 -14.97
N TRP A 116 3.19 3.38 -14.09
CA TRP A 116 4.36 2.97 -13.32
C TRP A 116 5.48 2.44 -14.20
N ASN A 117 5.15 1.65 -15.21
CA ASN A 117 6.15 1.12 -16.14
C ASN A 117 6.87 2.23 -16.91
N GLY A 118 6.19 3.35 -17.15
CA GLY A 118 6.81 4.51 -17.79
C GLY A 118 7.67 5.34 -16.85
N GLU A 119 7.41 5.29 -15.54
CA GLU A 119 8.03 6.18 -14.57
C GLU A 119 9.08 5.52 -13.67
N LYS A 120 8.98 4.21 -13.46
CA LYS A 120 9.71 3.50 -12.39
C LYS A 120 11.23 3.67 -12.42
N GLU A 121 11.81 3.81 -13.60
CA GLU A 121 13.27 3.90 -13.73
C GLU A 121 13.81 5.23 -13.18
N THR A 122 13.06 6.31 -13.35
CA THR A 122 13.50 7.66 -12.96
C THR A 122 12.74 8.19 -11.76
N PHE A 123 11.67 7.53 -11.35
CA PHE A 123 10.80 8.01 -10.28
C PHE A 123 11.52 7.96 -8.93
N GLN A 124 11.37 9.04 -8.18
CA GLN A 124 11.82 9.10 -6.79
C GLN A 124 10.60 9.34 -5.90
N ILE A 125 10.43 8.49 -4.89
CA ILE A 125 9.33 8.66 -3.95
C ILE A 125 9.56 9.95 -3.17
N PRO A 126 8.56 10.87 -3.16
CA PRO A 126 8.72 12.15 -2.44
C PRO A 126 8.95 11.94 -0.96
N GLU A 127 9.74 12.82 -0.36
CA GLU A 127 9.90 12.83 1.08
C GLU A 127 8.57 13.14 1.77
N PRO A 128 8.35 12.61 2.97
CA PRO A 128 7.14 12.95 3.72
C PRO A 128 7.10 14.45 3.94
N ARG A 129 5.89 15.01 3.75
CA ARG A 129 5.69 16.40 4.05
C ARG A 129 5.96 16.62 5.53
N ARG A 130 7.03 17.35 5.84
CA ARG A 130 7.28 17.72 7.22
C ARG A 130 6.19 18.67 7.68
N ARG A 131 5.67 18.45 8.88
CA ARG A 131 4.90 19.49 9.54
C ARG A 131 5.76 20.76 9.56
N SER A 132 5.22 21.83 9.03
CA SER A 132 5.86 23.12 9.23
C SER A 132 6.11 23.28 10.72
N PRO A 133 7.34 23.65 11.13
CA PRO A 133 7.56 23.96 12.53
C PRO A 133 6.49 24.95 12.95
N LYS A 134 5.82 24.68 14.05
CA LYS A 134 4.89 25.66 14.61
C LYS A 134 5.65 26.96 14.73
N ILE A 135 5.14 27.98 14.07
CA ILE A 135 5.70 29.30 14.24
C ILE A 135 5.71 29.57 15.74
N GLN A 136 6.90 29.69 16.27
CA GLN A 136 7.10 29.98 17.69
C GLN A 136 6.76 31.42 17.92
N GLY A 137 5.78 31.63 18.66
CA GLY A 137 5.41 33.01 18.96
C GLY A 137 4.07 33.31 18.53
#